data_e5778be9a0cc4f393f562f7242344743
#
_entry.id   e5778be9a0cc4f393f562f7242344743
#
_cell.length_a   1.000
_cell.length_b   1.000
_cell.length_c   1.000
_cell.angle_alpha   90.00
_cell.angle_beta   90.00
_cell.angle_gamma   90.00
#
_symmetry.space_group_name_H-M   'P 1'
#
loop_
_entity.id
_entity.type
_entity.pdbx_description
1 polymer ?
#
loop_
_entity_poly.entity_id
_entity_poly.type
_entity_poly.pdbx_seq_one_letter_code
_entity_poly.pdbx_strand_id
1 'polypeptide(L)'
;TATGFVGGYAGAYIENALKPFGIKSAFYHVAAESRSCINIWDEVNKVQTEFLEPGFTLTEEDFAGFEEKFCNLVKEAKVVAMSGSVPKGLDGTAYQRLIKIVKEAGIPVILDTSGKLLEMGIEAAPTMIKPNIDEIRMLTGKKCDNIQDIIDAAKEIHAKGVEIVAVSLGADGSLAVGNEGIFR
;
A
#
# COMPACT_ATOMS: atom_id res chain seq x y z
N THR A 1 -1.66 15.38 3.44
CA THR A 1 -0.21 15.32 3.18
C THR A 1 0.10 14.08 2.36
N ALA A 2 0.99 14.20 1.37
CA ALA A 2 1.56 13.08 0.63
C ALA A 2 3.04 12.94 1.01
N THR A 3 3.50 11.70 1.18
CA THR A 3 4.89 11.38 1.53
C THR A 3 5.33 10.08 0.86
N GLY A 4 6.63 9.83 0.85
CA GLY A 4 7.30 8.72 0.20
C GLY A 4 8.66 9.15 -0.29
N PHE A 5 9.21 8.48 -1.29
CA PHE A 5 10.50 8.82 -1.88
C PHE A 5 10.34 9.43 -3.26
N VAL A 6 11.00 10.54 -3.51
CA VAL A 6 11.06 11.16 -4.84
C VAL A 6 12.47 11.64 -5.15
N GLY A 7 12.78 11.79 -6.44
CA GLY A 7 14.02 12.39 -6.88
C GLY A 7 13.99 12.76 -8.35
N GLY A 8 14.87 13.65 -8.78
CA GLY A 8 15.03 14.11 -10.12
C GLY A 8 13.84 14.92 -10.65
N TYR A 9 13.72 14.99 -11.97
CA TYR A 9 12.67 15.76 -12.66
C TYR A 9 11.28 15.16 -12.46
N ALA A 10 11.14 13.83 -12.48
CA ALA A 10 9.86 13.18 -12.25
C ALA A 10 9.39 13.38 -10.79
N GLY A 11 10.30 13.38 -9.82
CA GLY A 11 9.99 13.74 -8.44
C GLY A 11 9.47 15.17 -8.30
N ALA A 12 10.15 16.12 -8.91
CA ALA A 12 9.70 17.52 -8.93
C ALA A 12 8.34 17.69 -9.65
N TYR A 13 8.10 16.94 -10.73
CA TYR A 13 6.81 16.88 -11.40
C TYR A 13 5.69 16.39 -10.47
N ILE A 14 5.92 15.29 -9.74
CA ILE A 14 4.96 14.75 -8.78
C ILE A 14 4.58 15.81 -7.73
N GLU A 15 5.56 16.46 -7.12
CA GLU A 15 5.30 17.49 -6.10
C GLU A 15 4.52 18.69 -6.67
N ASN A 16 4.86 19.12 -7.88
CA ASN A 16 4.16 20.20 -8.54
C ASN A 16 2.71 19.84 -8.91
N ALA A 17 2.48 18.58 -9.34
CA ALA A 17 1.16 18.09 -9.69
C ALA A 17 0.20 18.00 -8.49
N LEU A 18 0.71 17.92 -7.27
CA LEU A 18 -0.10 17.87 -6.05
C LEU A 18 -0.60 19.26 -5.59
N LYS A 19 0.11 20.33 -5.98
CA LYS A 19 -0.19 21.71 -5.53
C LYS A 19 -1.60 22.20 -5.89
N PRO A 20 -2.14 21.98 -7.12
CA PRO A 20 -3.49 22.42 -7.48
C PRO A 20 -4.59 21.79 -6.62
N PHE A 21 -4.32 20.64 -6.02
CA PHE A 21 -5.25 19.93 -5.14
C PHE A 21 -5.11 20.30 -3.67
N GLY A 22 -4.26 21.26 -3.32
CA GLY A 22 -3.99 21.65 -1.94
C GLY A 22 -3.32 20.56 -1.10
N ILE A 23 -2.69 19.56 -1.73
CA ILE A 23 -2.01 18.46 -1.04
C ILE A 23 -0.61 18.92 -0.65
N LYS A 24 -0.31 18.89 0.65
CA LYS A 24 1.02 19.20 1.18
C LYS A 24 2.00 18.08 0.79
N SER A 25 3.06 18.44 0.07
CA SER A 25 4.18 17.53 -0.23
C SER A 25 5.14 17.47 0.95
N ALA A 26 5.47 16.26 1.38
CA ALA A 26 6.44 16.00 2.45
C ALA A 26 7.33 14.79 2.11
N PHE A 27 7.74 14.69 0.85
CA PHE A 27 8.57 13.58 0.36
C PHE A 27 9.99 13.64 0.89
N TYR A 28 10.59 12.45 1.00
CA TYR A 28 12.03 12.28 1.22
C TYR A 28 12.73 12.28 -0.15
N HIS A 29 13.68 13.20 -0.32
CA HIS A 29 14.38 13.39 -1.60
C HIS A 29 15.62 12.51 -1.66
N VAL A 30 15.74 11.76 -2.76
CA VAL A 30 16.93 10.97 -3.10
C VAL A 30 17.64 11.56 -4.31
N ALA A 31 18.93 11.27 -4.46
CA ALA A 31 19.73 11.78 -5.57
C ALA A 31 19.42 11.14 -6.94
N ALA A 32 18.59 10.08 -6.96
CA ALA A 32 18.23 9.34 -8.16
C ALA A 32 16.89 9.80 -8.75
N GLU A 33 16.63 9.47 -10.02
CA GLU A 33 15.39 9.81 -10.73
C GLU A 33 14.22 8.91 -10.26
N SER A 34 13.05 9.50 -10.01
CA SER A 34 11.83 8.74 -9.79
C SER A 34 11.43 7.99 -11.06
N ARG A 35 11.00 6.74 -10.91
CA ARG A 35 10.59 5.92 -12.05
C ARG A 35 9.35 6.47 -12.74
N SER A 36 9.27 6.23 -14.03
CA SER A 36 8.06 6.40 -14.83
C SER A 36 7.49 5.04 -15.22
N CYS A 37 6.17 4.92 -15.20
CA CYS A 37 5.46 3.74 -15.69
C CYS A 37 4.54 4.19 -16.82
N ILE A 38 4.69 3.58 -18.00
CA ILE A 38 3.89 3.92 -19.18
C ILE A 38 2.88 2.81 -19.39
N ASN A 39 1.61 3.17 -19.44
CA ASN A 39 0.52 2.28 -19.74
C ASN A 39 -0.08 2.66 -21.09
N ILE A 40 -0.09 1.75 -22.05
CA ILE A 40 -0.65 1.93 -23.38
C ILE A 40 -1.90 1.06 -23.49
N TRP A 41 -3.04 1.71 -23.69
CA TRP A 41 -4.30 1.05 -23.97
C TRP A 41 -4.55 0.99 -25.48
N ASP A 42 -4.65 -0.21 -26.06
CA ASP A 42 -5.08 -0.43 -27.44
C ASP A 42 -6.61 -0.54 -27.51
N GLU A 43 -7.24 0.50 -28.01
CA GLU A 43 -8.70 0.54 -28.09
C GLU A 43 -9.29 -0.44 -29.11
N VAL A 44 -8.52 -0.84 -30.11
CA VAL A 44 -8.97 -1.76 -31.17
C VAL A 44 -8.98 -3.19 -30.65
N ASN A 45 -7.87 -3.64 -30.09
CA ASN A 45 -7.72 -5.01 -29.61
C ASN A 45 -8.14 -5.21 -28.16
N LYS A 46 -8.47 -4.10 -27.43
CA LYS A 46 -8.84 -4.10 -26.01
C LYS A 46 -7.77 -4.74 -25.12
N VAL A 47 -6.50 -4.50 -25.44
CA VAL A 47 -5.36 -4.99 -24.67
C VAL A 47 -4.56 -3.84 -24.08
N GLN A 48 -3.93 -4.10 -22.95
CA GLN A 48 -3.09 -3.17 -22.23
C GLN A 48 -1.64 -3.65 -22.27
N THR A 49 -0.73 -2.72 -22.53
CA THR A 49 0.71 -2.96 -22.46
C THR A 49 1.33 -1.98 -21.46
N GLU A 50 2.07 -2.51 -20.50
CA GLU A 50 2.73 -1.72 -19.46
C GLU A 50 4.25 -1.79 -19.59
N PHE A 51 4.89 -0.63 -19.53
CA PHE A 51 6.35 -0.50 -19.40
C PHE A 51 6.66 0.01 -17.99
N LEU A 52 7.16 -0.89 -17.16
CA LEU A 52 7.42 -0.62 -15.74
C LEU A 52 8.93 -0.44 -15.51
N GLU A 53 9.36 0.80 -15.28
CA GLU A 53 10.74 1.04 -14.90
C GLU A 53 10.99 0.49 -13.48
N PRO A 54 12.19 -0.07 -13.22
CA PRO A 54 12.51 -0.65 -11.91
C PRO A 54 12.63 0.38 -10.77
N GLY A 55 12.81 1.67 -11.12
CA GLY A 55 13.07 2.73 -10.15
C GLY A 55 14.47 2.69 -9.53
N PHE A 56 14.71 3.58 -8.59
CA PHE A 56 15.97 3.68 -7.87
C PHE A 56 16.08 2.61 -6.77
N THR A 57 17.31 2.44 -6.29
CA THR A 57 17.62 1.58 -5.12
C THR A 57 17.88 2.48 -3.93
N LEU A 58 17.23 2.19 -2.80
CA LEU A 58 17.44 2.85 -1.52
C LEU A 58 18.49 2.10 -0.69
N THR A 59 19.20 2.86 0.14
CA THR A 59 20.01 2.32 1.22
C THR A 59 19.16 2.25 2.51
N GLU A 60 19.65 1.51 3.50
CA GLU A 60 19.02 1.51 4.83
C GLU A 60 19.11 2.91 5.49
N GLU A 61 20.15 3.69 5.17
CA GLU A 61 20.29 5.08 5.65
C GLU A 61 19.19 5.98 5.07
N ASP A 62 18.88 5.85 3.77
CA ASP A 62 17.74 6.57 3.16
C ASP A 62 16.43 6.22 3.83
N PHE A 63 16.22 4.94 4.13
CA PHE A 63 15.01 4.49 4.78
C PHE A 63 14.92 4.98 6.23
N ALA A 64 16.00 4.93 6.98
CA ALA A 64 16.06 5.47 8.35
C ALA A 64 15.78 6.98 8.38
N GLY A 65 16.34 7.75 7.43
CA GLY A 65 16.04 9.16 7.29
C GLY A 65 14.58 9.43 6.93
N PHE A 66 13.97 8.58 6.11
CA PHE A 66 12.54 8.63 5.84
C PHE A 66 11.69 8.29 7.07
N GLU A 67 12.05 7.27 7.83
CA GLU A 67 11.34 6.89 9.06
C GLU A 67 11.33 8.03 10.08
N GLU A 68 12.44 8.75 10.28
CA GLU A 68 12.50 9.93 11.15
C GLU A 68 11.51 11.01 10.70
N LYS A 69 11.51 11.34 9.40
CA LYS A 69 10.56 12.28 8.82
C LYS A 69 9.13 11.81 8.97
N PHE A 70 8.87 10.52 8.71
CA PHE A 70 7.56 9.90 8.80
C PHE A 70 7.00 9.93 10.23
N CYS A 71 7.82 9.64 11.25
CA CYS A 71 7.44 9.78 12.66
C CYS A 71 6.88 11.16 12.99
N ASN A 72 7.46 12.22 12.43
CA ASN A 72 6.98 13.58 12.66
C ASN A 72 5.65 13.85 11.93
N LEU A 73 5.46 13.32 10.73
CA LEU A 73 4.21 13.46 9.98
C LEU A 73 3.05 12.70 10.64
N VAL A 74 3.32 11.53 11.20
CA VAL A 74 2.31 10.70 11.89
C VAL A 74 1.69 11.44 13.07
N LYS A 75 2.44 12.23 13.81
CA LYS A 75 1.93 13.01 14.99
C LYS A 75 0.79 13.97 14.62
N GLU A 76 0.73 14.42 13.37
CA GLU A 76 -0.31 15.34 12.88
C GLU A 76 -1.43 14.61 12.11
N ALA A 77 -1.32 13.29 11.93
CA ALA A 77 -2.25 12.52 11.13
C ALA A 77 -3.46 12.06 11.96
N LYS A 78 -4.61 11.91 11.29
CA LYS A 78 -5.80 11.25 11.84
C LYS A 78 -5.95 9.82 11.32
N VAL A 79 -5.37 9.55 10.16
CA VAL A 79 -5.30 8.24 9.51
C VAL A 79 -4.10 8.25 8.57
N VAL A 80 -3.47 7.11 8.42
CA VAL A 80 -2.37 6.90 7.46
C VAL A 80 -2.78 5.83 6.46
N ALA A 81 -2.68 6.14 5.17
CA ALA A 81 -2.84 5.17 4.09
C ALA A 81 -1.48 4.92 3.44
N MET A 82 -1.11 3.67 3.32
CA MET A 82 0.12 3.20 2.67
C MET A 82 -0.26 2.38 1.45
N SER A 83 0.21 2.78 0.26
CA SER A 83 -0.16 2.12 -0.98
C SER A 83 1.03 1.91 -1.91
N GLY A 84 0.94 0.86 -2.71
CA GLY A 84 1.87 0.56 -3.79
C GLY A 84 3.08 -0.26 -3.38
N SER A 85 4.11 -0.24 -4.24
CA SER A 85 5.37 -0.93 -4.03
C SER A 85 6.39 -0.05 -3.33
N VAL A 86 7.40 -0.65 -2.75
CA VAL A 86 8.58 0.06 -2.22
C VAL A 86 9.72 0.03 -3.23
N PRO A 87 10.64 1.00 -3.19
CA PRO A 87 11.86 0.98 -3.99
C PRO A 87 12.74 -0.24 -3.71
N LYS A 88 13.62 -0.58 -4.66
CA LYS A 88 14.64 -1.62 -4.47
C LYS A 88 15.57 -1.26 -3.31
N GLY A 89 16.21 -2.28 -2.73
CA GLY A 89 17.13 -2.12 -1.59
C GLY A 89 16.44 -2.23 -0.24
N LEU A 90 15.11 -2.08 -0.19
CA LEU A 90 14.31 -2.37 1.00
C LEU A 90 13.76 -3.79 0.93
N ASP A 91 13.70 -4.44 2.05
CA ASP A 91 13.12 -5.77 2.17
C ASP A 91 11.60 -5.73 2.35
N GLY A 92 10.96 -6.91 2.48
CA GLY A 92 9.52 -7.03 2.68
C GLY A 92 9.00 -6.40 3.98
N THR A 93 9.88 -6.00 4.91
CA THR A 93 9.49 -5.45 6.23
C THR A 93 9.27 -3.94 6.22
N ALA A 94 9.52 -3.25 5.11
CA ALA A 94 9.40 -1.79 5.04
C ALA A 94 8.04 -1.29 5.55
N TYR A 95 6.93 -1.82 5.02
CA TYR A 95 5.60 -1.45 5.51
C TYR A 95 5.34 -1.93 6.94
N GLN A 96 5.86 -3.09 7.33
CA GLN A 96 5.74 -3.57 8.71
C GLN A 96 6.36 -2.57 9.71
N ARG A 97 7.54 -2.01 9.39
CA ARG A 97 8.21 -0.99 10.21
C ARG A 97 7.36 0.28 10.31
N LEU A 98 6.88 0.79 9.16
CA LEU A 98 6.05 2.00 9.13
C LEU A 98 4.70 1.82 9.85
N ILE A 99 4.05 0.66 9.72
CA ILE A 99 2.80 0.35 10.43
C ILE A 99 3.01 0.38 11.95
N LYS A 100 4.12 -0.16 12.45
CA LYS A 100 4.45 -0.11 13.88
C LYS A 100 4.53 1.32 14.39
N ILE A 101 5.21 2.22 13.66
CA ILE A 101 5.30 3.64 14.00
C ILE A 101 3.91 4.28 14.11
N VAL A 102 3.02 4.01 13.14
CA VAL A 102 1.66 4.56 13.14
C VAL A 102 0.84 4.03 14.31
N LYS A 103 0.94 2.73 14.59
CA LYS A 103 0.22 2.09 15.70
C LYS A 103 0.70 2.57 17.07
N GLU A 104 2.00 2.78 17.26
CA GLU A 104 2.56 3.34 18.48
C GLU A 104 2.04 4.77 18.75
N ALA A 105 1.71 5.50 17.70
CA ALA A 105 1.05 6.81 17.82
C ALA A 105 -0.47 6.72 18.03
N GLY A 106 -1.07 5.52 18.05
CA GLY A 106 -2.51 5.32 18.23
C GLY A 106 -3.34 5.73 16.99
N ILE A 107 -2.73 5.78 15.81
CA ILE A 107 -3.37 6.26 14.58
C ILE A 107 -3.83 5.06 13.73
N PRO A 108 -5.06 5.08 13.17
CA PRO A 108 -5.50 4.07 12.21
C PRO A 108 -4.61 4.05 10.97
N VAL A 109 -4.28 2.82 10.51
CA VAL A 109 -3.44 2.60 9.32
C VAL A 109 -4.10 1.67 8.32
N ILE A 110 -4.14 2.11 7.07
CA ILE A 110 -4.67 1.35 5.93
C ILE A 110 -3.49 0.90 5.07
N LEU A 111 -3.43 -0.38 4.74
CA LEU A 111 -2.41 -0.94 3.86
C LEU A 111 -3.04 -1.51 2.57
N ASP A 112 -2.59 -1.00 1.43
CA ASP A 112 -3.00 -1.41 0.08
C ASP A 112 -1.75 -1.73 -0.75
N THR A 113 -1.25 -2.94 -0.64
CA THR A 113 -0.06 -3.42 -1.35
C THR A 113 -0.22 -4.91 -1.69
N SER A 114 0.77 -5.51 -2.32
CA SER A 114 0.71 -6.89 -2.80
C SER A 114 1.93 -7.71 -2.40
N GLY A 115 1.83 -9.03 -2.60
CA GLY A 115 2.93 -9.97 -2.44
C GLY A 115 3.55 -9.96 -1.05
N LYS A 116 4.88 -10.03 -1.00
CA LYS A 116 5.64 -10.10 0.26
C LYS A 116 5.43 -8.88 1.17
N LEU A 117 5.23 -7.70 0.60
CA LEU A 117 4.95 -6.47 1.36
C LEU A 117 3.62 -6.55 2.11
N LEU A 118 2.59 -7.13 1.48
CA LEU A 118 1.28 -7.34 2.12
C LEU A 118 1.38 -8.40 3.21
N GLU A 119 2.02 -9.55 2.90
CA GLU A 119 2.23 -10.64 3.86
C GLU A 119 2.92 -10.14 5.13
N MET A 120 4.06 -9.46 4.98
CA MET A 120 4.83 -8.92 6.12
C MET A 120 4.12 -7.75 6.81
N GLY A 121 3.36 -6.95 6.06
CA GLY A 121 2.58 -5.85 6.61
C GLY A 121 1.45 -6.33 7.52
N ILE A 122 0.79 -7.44 7.18
CA ILE A 122 -0.26 -8.08 8.00
C ILE A 122 0.28 -8.47 9.39
N GLU A 123 1.54 -8.90 9.49
CA GLU A 123 2.17 -9.25 10.78
C GLU A 123 2.24 -8.06 11.77
N ALA A 124 2.18 -6.83 11.27
CA ALA A 124 2.07 -5.63 12.11
C ALA A 124 0.62 -5.29 12.49
N ALA A 125 -0.36 -6.09 12.04
CA ALA A 125 -1.79 -5.93 12.29
C ALA A 125 -2.27 -4.49 12.00
N PRO A 126 -2.25 -4.02 10.72
CA PRO A 126 -2.82 -2.74 10.35
C PRO A 126 -4.32 -2.69 10.66
N THR A 127 -4.89 -1.49 10.80
CA THR A 127 -6.32 -1.32 11.01
C THR A 127 -7.12 -1.88 9.84
N MET A 128 -6.67 -1.64 8.61
CA MET A 128 -7.37 -2.13 7.42
C MET A 128 -6.39 -2.57 6.34
N ILE A 129 -6.76 -3.61 5.61
CA ILE A 129 -6.13 -4.00 4.34
C ILE A 129 -7.18 -4.07 3.23
N LYS A 130 -6.73 -3.90 1.97
CA LYS A 130 -7.61 -3.97 0.80
C LYS A 130 -7.10 -4.95 -0.27
N PRO A 131 -7.08 -6.23 0.00
CA PRO A 131 -6.66 -7.23 -0.98
C PRO A 131 -7.70 -7.45 -2.08
N ASN A 132 -7.25 -7.89 -3.25
CA ASN A 132 -8.09 -8.52 -4.25
C ASN A 132 -8.21 -10.04 -4.01
N ILE A 133 -9.01 -10.74 -4.85
CA ILE A 133 -9.24 -12.18 -4.71
C ILE A 133 -7.94 -12.98 -4.87
N ASP A 134 -7.05 -12.58 -5.79
CA ASP A 134 -5.80 -13.31 -6.04
C ASP A 134 -4.81 -13.13 -4.88
N GLU A 135 -4.77 -11.95 -4.30
CA GLU A 135 -3.97 -11.67 -3.10
C GLU A 135 -4.47 -12.46 -1.89
N ILE A 136 -5.79 -12.55 -1.68
CA ILE A 136 -6.36 -13.39 -0.61
C ILE A 136 -6.02 -14.88 -0.83
N ARG A 137 -6.10 -15.37 -2.06
CA ARG A 137 -5.70 -16.75 -2.41
C ARG A 137 -4.25 -17.01 -2.03
N MET A 138 -3.36 -16.08 -2.39
CA MET A 138 -1.92 -16.20 -2.07
C MET A 138 -1.65 -16.18 -0.56
N LEU A 139 -2.34 -15.30 0.19
CA LEU A 139 -2.16 -15.14 1.63
C LEU A 139 -2.67 -16.32 2.46
N THR A 140 -3.72 -17.01 1.99
CA THR A 140 -4.42 -18.05 2.77
C THR A 140 -4.30 -19.45 2.19
N GLY A 141 -3.83 -19.57 0.93
CA GLY A 141 -3.81 -20.85 0.21
C GLY A 141 -5.20 -21.39 -0.17
N LYS A 142 -6.27 -20.64 0.09
CA LYS A 142 -7.65 -21.04 -0.23
C LYS A 142 -7.99 -20.76 -1.69
N LYS A 143 -8.89 -21.53 -2.27
CA LYS A 143 -9.28 -21.38 -3.68
C LYS A 143 -10.10 -20.12 -3.97
N CYS A 144 -10.95 -19.70 -3.03
CA CYS A 144 -11.84 -18.52 -3.15
C CYS A 144 -12.72 -18.58 -4.42
N ASP A 145 -13.31 -19.73 -4.68
CA ASP A 145 -14.12 -19.98 -5.88
C ASP A 145 -15.56 -19.42 -5.74
N ASN A 146 -16.00 -19.16 -4.52
CA ASN A 146 -17.29 -18.59 -4.20
C ASN A 146 -17.19 -17.57 -3.07
N ILE A 147 -18.26 -16.84 -2.81
CA ILE A 147 -18.30 -15.77 -1.82
C ILE A 147 -18.04 -16.28 -0.39
N GLN A 148 -18.45 -17.49 -0.05
CA GLN A 148 -18.23 -18.06 1.28
C GLN A 148 -16.76 -18.37 1.51
N ASP A 149 -16.06 -18.90 0.51
CA ASP A 149 -14.62 -19.14 0.57
C ASP A 149 -13.84 -17.83 0.79
N ILE A 150 -14.28 -16.74 0.12
CA ILE A 150 -13.67 -15.41 0.27
C ILE A 150 -13.92 -14.87 1.70
N ILE A 151 -15.13 -15.04 2.23
CA ILE A 151 -15.44 -14.66 3.60
C ILE A 151 -14.57 -15.41 4.60
N ASP A 152 -14.42 -16.73 4.43
CA ASP A 152 -13.64 -17.57 5.34
C ASP A 152 -12.14 -17.27 5.25
N ALA A 153 -11.64 -16.89 4.06
CA ALA A 153 -10.28 -16.40 3.88
C ALA A 153 -10.06 -15.03 4.54
N ALA A 154 -11.01 -14.11 4.37
CA ALA A 154 -10.95 -12.80 5.01
C ALA A 154 -11.00 -12.88 6.54
N LYS A 155 -11.84 -13.79 7.10
CA LYS A 155 -11.89 -14.06 8.55
C LYS A 155 -10.56 -14.60 9.09
N GLU A 156 -9.88 -15.45 8.34
CA GLU A 156 -8.56 -15.96 8.72
C GLU A 156 -7.54 -14.84 8.85
N ILE A 157 -7.54 -13.89 7.90
CA ILE A 157 -6.66 -12.73 7.97
C ILE A 157 -7.08 -11.79 9.11
N HIS A 158 -8.39 -11.55 9.29
CA HIS A 158 -8.92 -10.78 10.42
C HIS A 158 -8.46 -11.35 11.77
N ALA A 159 -8.45 -12.66 11.93
CA ALA A 159 -7.99 -13.35 13.13
C ALA A 159 -6.49 -13.13 13.44
N LYS A 160 -5.68 -12.69 12.46
CA LYS A 160 -4.28 -12.26 12.66
C LYS A 160 -4.14 -10.86 13.28
N GLY A 161 -5.27 -10.20 13.60
CA GLY A 161 -5.29 -8.89 14.26
C GLY A 161 -5.59 -7.70 13.34
N VAL A 162 -5.85 -7.93 12.05
CA VAL A 162 -6.33 -6.88 11.13
C VAL A 162 -7.79 -6.58 11.45
N GLU A 163 -8.12 -5.34 11.79
CA GLU A 163 -9.48 -4.99 12.23
C GLU A 163 -10.51 -5.04 11.08
N ILE A 164 -10.11 -4.65 9.87
CA ILE A 164 -10.97 -4.64 8.68
C ILE A 164 -10.24 -5.27 7.49
N VAL A 165 -10.81 -6.31 6.91
CA VAL A 165 -10.34 -6.91 5.65
C VAL A 165 -11.36 -6.57 4.57
N ALA A 166 -11.04 -5.61 3.68
CA ALA A 166 -11.91 -5.16 2.60
C ALA A 166 -11.45 -5.78 1.27
N VAL A 167 -12.14 -6.81 0.83
CA VAL A 167 -11.79 -7.55 -0.39
C VAL A 167 -12.44 -6.92 -1.61
N SER A 168 -11.64 -6.55 -2.61
CA SER A 168 -12.16 -6.09 -3.90
C SER A 168 -12.54 -7.29 -4.79
N LEU A 169 -13.74 -7.26 -5.36
CA LEU A 169 -14.33 -8.33 -6.17
C LEU A 169 -14.46 -7.95 -7.65
N GLY A 170 -13.73 -6.92 -8.09
CA GLY A 170 -13.83 -6.39 -9.44
C GLY A 170 -15.20 -5.81 -9.75
N ALA A 171 -15.85 -6.29 -10.82
CA ALA A 171 -17.17 -5.83 -11.21
C ALA A 171 -18.29 -6.21 -10.21
N ASP A 172 -18.04 -7.18 -9.32
CA ASP A 172 -19.00 -7.65 -8.31
C ASP A 172 -18.98 -6.80 -7.02
N GLY A 173 -18.18 -5.72 -7.00
CA GLY A 173 -18.11 -4.79 -5.88
C GLY A 173 -17.04 -5.15 -4.87
N SER A 174 -17.38 -5.13 -3.59
CA SER A 174 -16.45 -5.40 -2.49
C SER A 174 -17.11 -6.11 -1.32
N LEU A 175 -16.32 -6.76 -0.50
CA LEU A 175 -16.70 -7.43 0.72
C LEU A 175 -15.82 -6.94 1.87
N ALA A 176 -16.39 -6.56 2.98
CA ALA A 176 -15.63 -6.21 4.19
C ALA A 176 -15.94 -7.19 5.34
N VAL A 177 -14.90 -7.63 6.01
CA VAL A 177 -14.99 -8.45 7.24
C VAL A 177 -14.31 -7.69 8.36
N GLY A 178 -14.98 -7.53 9.47
CA GLY A 178 -14.49 -6.85 10.67
C GLY A 178 -15.25 -7.26 11.92
N ASN A 179 -14.93 -6.62 13.05
CA ASN A 179 -15.56 -6.91 14.34
C ASN A 179 -17.09 -6.70 14.34
N GLU A 180 -17.60 -5.76 13.54
CA GLU A 180 -19.03 -5.45 13.45
C GLU A 180 -19.79 -6.43 12.54
N GLY A 181 -19.11 -7.31 11.84
CA GLY A 181 -19.71 -8.29 10.95
C GLY A 181 -19.14 -8.32 9.54
N ILE A 182 -19.99 -8.75 8.60
CA ILE A 182 -19.66 -8.89 7.18
C ILE A 182 -20.59 -7.99 6.39
N PHE A 183 -20.00 -7.16 5.53
CA PHE A 183 -20.70 -6.20 4.69
C PHE A 183 -20.35 -6.43 3.22
N ARG A 184 -21.31 -6.21 2.32
CA ARG A 184 -21.16 -6.32 0.87
C ARG A 184 -21.87 -5.15 0.16
#